data_6989bb29a650dca69aab30c50bc50873
#
_entry.id   6989bb29a650dca69aab30c50bc50873
#
_cell.length_a   1.000
_cell.length_b   1.000
_cell.length_c   1.000
_cell.angle_alpha   90.00
_cell.angle_beta   90.00
_cell.angle_gamma   90.00
#
_symmetry.space_group_name_H-M   'P 1'
#
loop_
_entity.id
_entity.type
_entity.pdbx_description
1 polymer ?
#
loop_
_entity_poly.entity_id
_entity_poly.type
_entity_poly.pdbx_seq_one_letter_code
_entity_poly.pdbx_strand_id
1 'polypeptide(L)'
;MIYFFGDVHGHFDHVLEIVVRDRPAAIVLLGDLQAQRALEAELEFILEMTEVWFIHGNHDTDSDADYDHLFGSALADRNLHGRVAVVDGVRIAGLGGVFRGQVWAPPADWLYESAKEFTARCGRSNRWRDGLPRKHRSSIFPEDYFRLVSQRADILVTH
;
A
#
# COMPACT_ATOMS: atom_id res chain seq x y z
N MET A 1 -19.03 -7.92 -6.23
CA MET A 1 -18.88 -7.85 -4.75
C MET A 1 -17.41 -7.77 -4.42
N ILE A 2 -17.01 -6.81 -3.54
CA ILE A 2 -15.62 -6.56 -3.17
C ILE A 2 -15.45 -6.87 -1.69
N TYR A 3 -14.40 -7.60 -1.33
CA TYR A 3 -14.05 -7.88 0.06
C TYR A 3 -12.82 -7.10 0.48
N PHE A 4 -12.78 -6.69 1.75
CA PHE A 4 -11.68 -5.94 2.35
C PHE A 4 -11.08 -6.76 3.51
N PHE A 5 -9.75 -6.92 3.50
CA PHE A 5 -9.02 -7.66 4.52
C PHE A 5 -7.96 -6.75 5.16
N GLY A 6 -8.03 -6.56 6.46
CA GLY A 6 -7.07 -5.75 7.23
C GLY A 6 -5.98 -6.61 7.86
N ASP A 7 -4.79 -6.04 7.95
CA ASP A 7 -3.67 -6.46 8.81
C ASP A 7 -3.39 -7.99 8.80
N VAL A 8 -3.15 -8.55 7.62
CA VAL A 8 -2.97 -10.01 7.47
C VAL A 8 -1.65 -10.52 8.09
N HIS A 9 -0.62 -9.67 8.22
CA HIS A 9 0.65 -9.98 8.88
C HIS A 9 1.24 -11.35 8.47
N GLY A 10 1.32 -11.64 7.18
CA GLY A 10 1.84 -12.89 6.62
C GLY A 10 0.90 -14.10 6.73
N HIS A 11 -0.31 -13.94 7.28
CA HIS A 11 -1.29 -15.00 7.45
C HIS A 11 -2.38 -14.93 6.38
N PHE A 12 -2.11 -15.42 5.19
CA PHE A 12 -3.03 -15.33 4.06
C PHE A 12 -4.08 -16.46 3.99
N ASP A 13 -3.97 -17.51 4.79
CA ASP A 13 -4.84 -18.69 4.71
C ASP A 13 -6.34 -18.33 4.72
N HIS A 14 -6.76 -17.46 5.64
CA HIS A 14 -8.16 -17.03 5.75
C HIS A 14 -8.62 -16.24 4.52
N VAL A 15 -7.72 -15.47 3.87
CA VAL A 15 -8.03 -14.75 2.63
C VAL A 15 -8.28 -15.76 1.51
N LEU A 16 -7.38 -16.76 1.38
CA LEU A 16 -7.50 -17.80 0.36
C LEU A 16 -8.79 -18.62 0.54
N GLU A 17 -9.08 -19.05 1.77
CA GLU A 17 -10.29 -19.80 2.10
C GLU A 17 -11.57 -19.03 1.75
N ILE A 18 -11.65 -17.75 2.13
CA ILE A 18 -12.82 -16.92 1.86
C ILE A 18 -12.99 -16.69 0.35
N VAL A 19 -11.91 -16.41 -0.38
CA VAL A 19 -11.99 -16.19 -1.83
C VAL A 19 -12.42 -17.47 -2.56
N VAL A 20 -11.88 -18.62 -2.18
CA VAL A 20 -12.27 -19.91 -2.77
C VAL A 20 -13.75 -20.22 -2.52
N ARG A 21 -14.24 -19.94 -1.32
CA ARG A 21 -15.64 -20.17 -0.93
C ARG A 21 -16.62 -19.21 -1.60
N ASP A 22 -16.33 -17.91 -1.55
CA ASP A 22 -17.31 -16.85 -1.85
C ASP A 22 -17.16 -16.26 -3.27
N ARG A 23 -15.99 -16.45 -3.90
CA ARG A 23 -15.67 -15.96 -5.25
C ARG A 23 -16.01 -14.48 -5.46
N PRO A 24 -15.49 -13.56 -4.60
CA PRO A 24 -15.72 -12.14 -4.82
C PRO A 24 -15.11 -11.68 -6.14
N ALA A 25 -15.70 -10.66 -6.77
CA ALA A 25 -15.16 -10.09 -8.00
C ALA A 25 -13.77 -9.46 -7.75
N ALA A 26 -13.57 -8.88 -6.56
CA ALA A 26 -12.28 -8.32 -6.16
C ALA A 26 -12.07 -8.41 -4.65
N ILE A 27 -10.79 -8.36 -4.26
CA ILE A 27 -10.36 -8.17 -2.88
C ILE A 27 -9.43 -6.95 -2.78
N VAL A 28 -9.47 -6.27 -1.62
CA VAL A 28 -8.56 -5.19 -1.28
C VAL A 28 -7.90 -5.49 0.07
N LEU A 29 -6.58 -5.62 0.08
CA LEU A 29 -5.79 -5.83 1.28
C LEU A 29 -5.39 -4.47 1.88
N LEU A 30 -5.61 -4.27 3.19
CA LEU A 30 -5.58 -2.94 3.82
C LEU A 30 -4.28 -2.66 4.61
N GLY A 31 -3.14 -3.08 4.08
CA GLY A 31 -1.82 -2.79 4.68
C GLY A 31 -1.34 -3.84 5.68
N ASP A 32 -0.11 -3.64 6.13
CA ASP A 32 0.62 -4.56 7.00
C ASP A 32 0.55 -6.02 6.53
N LEU A 33 0.86 -6.20 5.24
CA LEU A 33 0.77 -7.50 4.59
C LEU A 33 1.88 -8.45 5.04
N GLN A 34 3.11 -7.91 5.23
CA GLN A 34 4.28 -8.67 5.67
C GLN A 34 4.41 -10.03 4.97
N ALA A 35 4.25 -10.03 3.64
CA ALA A 35 4.29 -11.24 2.82
C ALA A 35 5.63 -11.96 2.99
N GLN A 36 5.59 -13.29 3.17
CA GLN A 36 6.79 -14.10 3.38
C GLN A 36 7.54 -14.41 2.06
N ARG A 37 6.87 -14.18 0.93
CA ARG A 37 7.38 -14.29 -0.44
C ARG A 37 6.67 -13.25 -1.30
N ALA A 38 7.03 -13.13 -2.59
CA ALA A 38 6.37 -12.17 -3.47
C ALA A 38 4.83 -12.30 -3.41
N LEU A 39 4.12 -11.17 -3.36
CA LEU A 39 2.67 -11.16 -3.09
C LEU A 39 1.87 -12.01 -4.08
N GLU A 40 2.25 -12.04 -5.36
CA GLU A 40 1.64 -12.93 -6.34
C GLU A 40 1.82 -14.42 -6.01
N ALA A 41 2.92 -14.78 -5.35
CA ALA A 41 3.17 -16.16 -4.95
C ALA A 41 2.38 -16.53 -3.67
N GLU A 42 2.11 -15.56 -2.76
CA GLU A 42 1.21 -15.80 -1.62
C GLU A 42 -0.23 -16.05 -2.09
N LEU A 43 -0.65 -15.37 -3.15
CA LEU A 43 -2.03 -15.34 -3.61
C LEU A 43 -2.26 -16.20 -4.87
N GLU A 44 -1.26 -16.99 -5.29
CA GLU A 44 -1.25 -17.74 -6.55
C GLU A 44 -2.57 -18.49 -6.81
N PHE A 45 -3.11 -19.16 -5.79
CA PHE A 45 -4.34 -19.98 -5.93
C PHE A 45 -5.58 -19.17 -6.25
N ILE A 46 -5.60 -17.87 -5.98
CA ILE A 46 -6.80 -17.06 -6.13
C ILE A 46 -6.72 -16.01 -7.25
N LEU A 47 -5.55 -15.81 -7.87
CA LEU A 47 -5.37 -14.79 -8.90
C LEU A 47 -6.27 -14.97 -10.13
N GLU A 48 -6.62 -16.23 -10.47
CA GLU A 48 -7.57 -16.54 -11.54
C GLU A 48 -9.05 -16.43 -11.10
N MET A 49 -9.31 -16.21 -9.80
CA MET A 49 -10.64 -16.24 -9.21
C MET A 49 -11.18 -14.87 -8.85
N THR A 50 -10.29 -13.91 -8.58
CA THR A 50 -10.62 -12.60 -8.04
C THR A 50 -9.59 -11.56 -8.47
N GLU A 51 -10.01 -10.32 -8.65
CA GLU A 51 -9.09 -9.20 -8.87
C GLU A 51 -8.48 -8.79 -7.53
N VAL A 52 -7.14 -8.64 -7.46
CA VAL A 52 -6.43 -8.28 -6.23
C VAL A 52 -5.97 -6.83 -6.30
N TRP A 53 -6.27 -6.08 -5.25
CA TRP A 53 -5.77 -4.73 -4.99
C TRP A 53 -5.27 -4.63 -3.56
N PHE A 54 -4.41 -3.64 -3.28
CA PHE A 54 -3.93 -3.42 -1.92
C PHE A 54 -3.52 -1.96 -1.67
N ILE A 55 -3.39 -1.61 -0.41
CA ILE A 55 -2.55 -0.52 0.07
C ILE A 55 -1.45 -1.12 0.95
N HIS A 56 -0.30 -0.47 1.04
CA HIS A 56 0.75 -0.89 1.98
C HIS A 56 0.52 -0.27 3.36
N GLY A 57 0.95 -0.96 4.39
CA GLY A 57 1.04 -0.47 5.76
C GLY A 57 2.45 0.00 6.14
N ASN A 58 2.67 0.25 7.41
CA ASN A 58 3.98 0.67 7.89
C ASN A 58 4.97 -0.49 8.04
N HIS A 59 4.49 -1.69 8.36
CA HIS A 59 5.33 -2.87 8.51
C HIS A 59 5.79 -3.47 7.16
N ASP A 60 5.16 -3.11 6.07
CA ASP A 60 5.58 -3.52 4.72
C ASP A 60 6.90 -2.87 4.25
N THR A 61 7.55 -2.09 5.11
CA THR A 61 8.85 -1.47 4.87
C THR A 61 9.85 -1.69 6.02
N ASP A 62 9.59 -2.64 6.92
CA ASP A 62 10.45 -2.90 8.09
C ASP A 62 11.76 -3.61 7.72
N SER A 63 11.73 -4.45 6.69
CA SER A 63 12.93 -5.10 6.14
C SER A 63 13.02 -4.92 4.62
N ASP A 64 14.17 -5.27 4.05
CA ASP A 64 14.33 -5.28 2.58
C ASP A 64 13.43 -6.35 1.95
N ALA A 65 13.24 -7.47 2.64
CA ALA A 65 12.36 -8.54 2.18
C ALA A 65 10.89 -8.11 2.17
N ASP A 66 10.37 -7.48 3.24
CA ASP A 66 9.00 -6.96 3.29
C ASP A 66 8.74 -6.01 2.12
N TYR A 67 9.70 -5.10 1.87
CA TYR A 67 9.59 -4.18 0.75
C TYR A 67 9.59 -4.90 -0.60
N ASP A 68 10.57 -5.80 -0.82
CA ASP A 68 10.74 -6.47 -2.12
C ASP A 68 9.58 -7.42 -2.42
N HIS A 69 9.04 -8.12 -1.43
CA HIS A 69 7.91 -9.02 -1.60
C HIS A 69 6.63 -8.28 -2.03
N LEU A 70 6.49 -7.02 -1.67
CA LEU A 70 5.31 -6.23 -2.01
C LEU A 70 5.54 -5.33 -3.23
N PHE A 71 6.57 -4.47 -3.17
CA PHE A 71 6.82 -3.46 -4.21
C PHE A 71 7.64 -4.00 -5.39
N GLY A 72 8.29 -5.15 -5.24
CA GLY A 72 8.94 -5.91 -6.32
C GLY A 72 8.08 -7.01 -6.92
N SER A 73 6.86 -7.22 -6.43
CA SER A 73 5.94 -8.25 -6.88
C SER A 73 5.34 -7.95 -8.26
N ALA A 74 4.82 -8.96 -8.92
CA ALA A 74 4.04 -8.79 -10.14
C ALA A 74 2.73 -8.01 -9.91
N LEU A 75 2.29 -7.91 -8.66
CA LEU A 75 1.11 -7.14 -8.26
C LEU A 75 1.44 -5.69 -7.81
N ALA A 76 2.69 -5.24 -7.89
CA ALA A 76 3.10 -3.91 -7.42
C ALA A 76 2.23 -2.77 -7.97
N ASP A 77 1.82 -2.88 -9.23
CA ASP A 77 0.95 -1.90 -9.89
C ASP A 77 -0.51 -1.92 -9.38
N ARG A 78 -0.86 -2.87 -8.52
CA ARG A 78 -2.16 -2.95 -7.85
C ARG A 78 -2.20 -2.18 -6.51
N ASN A 79 -1.10 -1.52 -6.11
CA ASN A 79 -1.08 -0.64 -4.95
C ASN A 79 -1.92 0.62 -5.22
N LEU A 80 -2.92 0.85 -4.36
CA LEU A 80 -3.84 2.00 -4.48
C LEU A 80 -3.30 3.28 -3.82
N HIS A 81 -2.16 3.22 -3.13
CA HIS A 81 -1.64 4.40 -2.44
C HIS A 81 -1.51 5.63 -3.34
N GLY A 82 -2.13 6.75 -2.93
CA GLY A 82 -2.10 8.03 -3.65
C GLY A 82 -2.90 8.05 -4.96
N ARG A 83 -3.78 7.09 -5.22
CA ARG A 83 -4.58 7.03 -6.45
C ARG A 83 -5.96 6.44 -6.26
N VAL A 84 -6.80 6.61 -7.28
CA VAL A 84 -8.12 5.98 -7.41
C VAL A 84 -8.07 4.95 -8.53
N ALA A 85 -8.61 3.76 -8.29
CA ALA A 85 -8.86 2.76 -9.32
C ALA A 85 -10.35 2.40 -9.38
N VAL A 86 -10.79 1.93 -10.54
CA VAL A 86 -12.13 1.33 -10.70
C VAL A 86 -12.01 -0.16 -10.49
N VAL A 87 -12.66 -0.67 -9.46
CA VAL A 87 -12.62 -2.07 -9.03
C VAL A 87 -14.05 -2.57 -9.02
N ASP A 88 -14.38 -3.57 -9.85
CA ASP A 88 -15.76 -4.08 -10.01
C ASP A 88 -16.80 -2.95 -10.15
N GLY A 89 -16.48 -1.90 -10.94
CA GLY A 89 -17.35 -0.75 -11.18
C GLY A 89 -17.37 0.30 -10.06
N VAL A 90 -16.66 0.11 -8.96
CA VAL A 90 -16.57 1.03 -7.80
C VAL A 90 -15.25 1.77 -7.82
N ARG A 91 -15.27 3.10 -7.63
CA ARG A 91 -14.05 3.91 -7.53
C ARG A 91 -13.51 3.84 -6.11
N ILE A 92 -12.37 3.19 -5.94
CA ILE A 92 -11.69 3.03 -4.67
C ILE A 92 -10.45 3.89 -4.64
N ALA A 93 -10.37 4.81 -3.70
CA ALA A 93 -9.19 5.59 -3.37
C ALA A 93 -8.40 4.88 -2.27
N GLY A 94 -7.07 4.89 -2.35
CA GLY A 94 -6.21 4.29 -1.34
C GLY A 94 -5.20 5.28 -0.75
N LEU A 95 -5.08 5.27 0.57
CA LEU A 95 -4.04 6.00 1.29
C LEU A 95 -3.34 5.03 2.25
N GLY A 96 -2.33 4.34 1.74
CA GLY A 96 -1.50 3.41 2.51
C GLY A 96 -0.39 4.12 3.27
N GLY A 97 0.27 3.38 4.16
CA GLY A 97 1.33 3.89 5.01
C GLY A 97 0.81 4.69 6.20
N VAL A 98 1.68 5.45 6.84
CA VAL A 98 1.35 6.20 8.06
C VAL A 98 1.87 7.63 8.01
N PHE A 99 1.19 8.52 8.72
CA PHE A 99 1.72 9.85 9.01
C PHE A 99 2.90 9.75 9.96
N ARG A 100 4.00 10.44 9.62
CA ARG A 100 5.20 10.49 10.47
C ARG A 100 5.61 11.94 10.68
N GLY A 101 5.79 12.36 11.93
CA GLY A 101 6.19 13.74 12.27
C GLY A 101 7.50 14.22 11.61
N GLN A 102 8.33 13.28 11.16
CA GLN A 102 9.54 13.59 10.38
C GLN A 102 9.24 13.99 8.91
N VAL A 103 8.01 13.80 8.46
CA VAL A 103 7.51 14.18 7.13
C VAL A 103 6.31 15.09 7.31
N TRP A 104 5.24 14.57 7.87
CA TRP A 104 3.99 15.26 8.12
C TRP A 104 3.16 14.51 9.18
N ALA A 105 2.60 15.26 10.12
CA ALA A 105 1.64 14.76 11.11
C ALA A 105 0.51 15.78 11.28
N PRO A 106 -0.60 15.66 10.52
CA PRO A 106 -1.73 16.57 10.64
C PRO A 106 -2.27 16.66 12.09
N PRO A 107 -2.71 17.83 12.56
CA PRO A 107 -2.93 19.07 11.81
C PRO A 107 -1.70 19.98 11.68
N ALA A 108 -0.50 19.55 12.13
CA ALA A 108 0.70 20.36 11.99
C ALA A 108 1.12 20.53 10.52
N ASP A 109 1.88 21.57 10.24
CA ASP A 109 2.46 21.78 8.93
C ASP A 109 3.43 20.64 8.59
N TRP A 110 3.56 20.34 7.29
CA TRP A 110 4.51 19.34 6.83
C TRP A 110 5.94 19.90 6.78
N LEU A 111 6.92 19.02 6.99
CA LEU A 111 8.34 19.33 6.85
C LEU A 111 8.84 19.12 5.42
N TYR A 112 8.20 18.20 4.70
CA TYR A 112 8.51 17.89 3.30
C TYR A 112 7.21 17.63 2.54
N GLU A 113 7.04 18.31 1.41
CA GLU A 113 5.85 18.17 0.57
C GLU A 113 5.83 16.84 -0.18
N SER A 114 7.01 16.37 -0.60
CA SER A 114 7.16 15.19 -1.47
C SER A 114 8.31 14.28 -1.08
N ALA A 115 8.22 13.03 -1.50
CA ALA A 115 9.29 12.05 -1.39
C ALA A 115 10.58 12.52 -2.09
N LYS A 116 10.45 13.23 -3.21
CA LYS A 116 11.58 13.81 -3.95
C LYS A 116 12.28 14.90 -3.14
N GLU A 117 11.53 15.80 -2.51
CA GLU A 117 12.08 16.85 -1.67
C GLU A 117 12.83 16.27 -0.47
N PHE A 118 12.22 15.30 0.23
CA PHE A 118 12.86 14.60 1.34
C PHE A 118 14.19 13.98 0.90
N THR A 119 14.18 13.22 -0.21
CA THR A 119 15.38 12.55 -0.73
C THR A 119 16.48 13.54 -1.10
N ALA A 120 16.11 14.70 -1.67
CA ALA A 120 17.07 15.73 -2.04
C ALA A 120 17.80 16.33 -0.81
N ARG A 121 17.08 16.48 0.31
CA ARG A 121 17.62 17.03 1.57
C ARG A 121 18.23 15.96 2.48
N CYS A 122 17.89 14.69 2.26
CA CYS A 122 18.44 13.57 3.02
C CYS A 122 19.93 13.34 2.70
N GLY A 123 20.75 13.21 3.73
CA GLY A 123 22.17 12.87 3.59
C GLY A 123 22.34 11.52 2.85
N ARG A 124 23.35 11.42 1.98
CA ARG A 124 23.57 10.21 1.17
C ARG A 124 23.68 8.92 2.00
N SER A 125 24.31 9.00 3.17
CA SER A 125 24.45 7.86 4.10
C SER A 125 23.12 7.34 4.66
N ASN A 126 22.07 8.15 4.62
CA ASN A 126 20.74 7.79 5.11
C ASN A 126 19.79 7.29 4.00
N ARG A 127 20.24 7.35 2.75
CA ARG A 127 19.47 6.86 1.61
C ARG A 127 19.49 5.35 1.55
N TRP A 128 18.37 4.77 1.18
CA TRP A 128 18.26 3.36 0.87
C TRP A 128 18.02 3.19 -0.64
N ARG A 129 18.87 2.41 -1.30
CA ARG A 129 18.84 2.21 -2.77
C ARG A 129 18.76 3.54 -3.53
N ASP A 130 19.64 4.49 -3.14
CA ASP A 130 19.77 5.86 -3.72
C ASP A 130 18.50 6.74 -3.62
N GLY A 131 17.48 6.30 -2.88
CA GLY A 131 16.21 7.00 -2.70
C GLY A 131 15.91 7.32 -1.24
N LEU A 132 14.61 7.36 -0.92
CA LEU A 132 14.13 7.53 0.44
C LEU A 132 14.74 6.49 1.39
N PRO A 133 15.04 6.84 2.65
CA PRO A 133 15.27 5.83 3.68
C PRO A 133 14.11 4.82 3.69
N ARG A 134 14.42 3.52 3.86
CA ARG A 134 13.41 2.44 3.74
C ARG A 134 12.16 2.73 4.59
N LYS A 135 12.33 3.13 5.86
CA LYS A 135 11.22 3.52 6.75
C LYS A 135 10.27 4.55 6.13
N HIS A 136 10.80 5.51 5.36
CA HIS A 136 9.98 6.58 4.77
C HIS A 136 9.32 6.18 3.45
N ARG A 137 9.54 4.94 2.97
CA ARG A 137 8.80 4.37 1.85
C ARG A 137 7.33 4.10 2.18
N SER A 138 7.00 4.02 3.48
CA SER A 138 5.62 3.95 3.98
C SER A 138 5.18 5.22 4.70
N SER A 139 5.85 6.36 4.51
CA SER A 139 5.37 7.64 5.01
C SER A 139 4.37 8.25 4.03
N ILE A 140 3.29 8.81 4.55
CA ILE A 140 2.34 9.60 3.76
C ILE A 140 2.94 10.99 3.57
N PHE A 141 3.09 11.38 2.30
CA PHE A 141 3.50 12.74 1.92
C PHE A 141 2.28 13.58 1.55
N PRO A 142 2.33 14.92 1.76
CA PRO A 142 1.27 15.82 1.31
C PRO A 142 0.88 15.63 -0.15
N GLU A 143 1.84 15.39 -1.04
CA GLU A 143 1.59 15.17 -2.47
C GLU A 143 0.63 14.00 -2.73
N ASP A 144 0.73 12.89 -1.97
CA ASP A 144 -0.13 11.72 -2.11
C ASP A 144 -1.54 12.02 -1.62
N TYR A 145 -1.64 12.67 -0.47
CA TYR A 145 -2.92 13.08 0.11
C TYR A 145 -3.67 14.08 -0.77
N PHE A 146 -3.02 15.17 -1.20
CA PHE A 146 -3.68 16.19 -2.03
C PHE A 146 -4.02 15.68 -3.43
N ARG A 147 -3.25 14.73 -3.97
CA ARG A 147 -3.60 14.04 -5.19
C ARG A 147 -4.93 13.28 -5.06
N LEU A 148 -5.16 12.62 -3.92
CA LEU A 148 -6.44 11.95 -3.66
C LEU A 148 -7.59 12.92 -3.45
N VAL A 149 -7.42 13.98 -2.68
CA VAL A 149 -8.46 14.99 -2.41
C VAL A 149 -9.01 15.61 -3.69
N SER A 150 -8.19 15.71 -4.73
CA SER A 150 -8.61 16.24 -6.05
C SER A 150 -9.43 15.25 -6.88
N GLN A 151 -9.57 14.00 -6.46
CA GLN A 151 -10.22 12.95 -7.23
C GLN A 151 -11.57 12.55 -6.60
N ARG A 152 -12.49 12.05 -7.46
CA ARG A 152 -13.75 11.47 -6.99
C ARG A 152 -13.58 9.99 -6.72
N ALA A 153 -14.00 9.56 -5.54
CA ALA A 153 -14.05 8.15 -5.16
C ALA A 153 -15.38 7.83 -4.46
N ASP A 154 -15.77 6.57 -4.51
CA ASP A 154 -16.96 6.06 -3.82
C ASP A 154 -16.57 5.48 -2.46
N ILE A 155 -15.36 4.94 -2.36
CA ILE A 155 -14.78 4.36 -1.13
C ILE A 155 -13.35 4.90 -0.98
N LEU A 156 -12.97 5.27 0.24
CA LEU A 156 -11.59 5.53 0.64
C LEU A 156 -11.16 4.41 1.60
N VAL A 157 -10.05 3.75 1.24
CA VAL A 157 -9.38 2.80 2.12
C VAL A 157 -8.10 3.41 2.66
N THR A 158 -7.86 3.21 3.95
CA THR A 158 -6.66 3.70 4.65
C THR A 158 -6.08 2.59 5.52
N HIS A 159 -4.82 2.76 5.86
CA HIS A 159 -4.15 1.94 6.87
C HIS A 159 -3.93 2.74 8.13
#